data_64d5b5556c5c64228a9843555320789d
#
_entry.id   64d5b5556c5c64228a9843555320789d
#
_cell.length_a   1.000
_cell.length_b   1.000
_cell.length_c   1.000
_cell.angle_alpha   90.00
_cell.angle_beta   90.00
_cell.angle_gamma   90.00
#
_symmetry.space_group_name_H-M   'P 1'
#
loop_
_entity.id
_entity.type
_entity.pdbx_description
1 polymer ?
#
loop_
_entity_poly.entity_id
_entity_poly.type
_entity_poly.pdbx_seq_one_letter_code
_entity_poly.pdbx_strand_id
1 'polypeptide(L)'
;MSRTIQVTFDAHDPETLSRFWAAALGYVNPPPPGRELEDGQDVFEAWHDFLREVGVPESQWNSSSAAQDPDGVGPRLFFQQVPEDKAAKNRVHLDLRAAPGLQGDERMAALETECERLVGLGATRVERHE
;
A
#
# COMPACT_ATOMS: atom_id res chain seq x y z
N MET A 1 -26.13 3.58 -10.78
CA MET A 1 -24.67 3.66 -11.03
C MET A 1 -23.92 4.01 -9.76
N SER A 2 -22.96 3.20 -9.38
CA SER A 2 -22.13 3.47 -8.19
C SER A 2 -21.04 4.50 -8.48
N ARG A 3 -20.51 5.08 -7.41
CA ARG A 3 -19.37 6.00 -7.50
C ARG A 3 -18.09 5.29 -7.07
N THR A 4 -16.99 5.74 -7.60
CA THR A 4 -15.68 5.27 -7.14
C THR A 4 -15.25 6.06 -5.91
N ILE A 5 -14.43 5.44 -5.07
CA ILE A 5 -13.85 6.10 -3.92
C ILE A 5 -12.32 5.99 -3.97
N GLN A 6 -11.68 6.93 -3.30
CA GLN A 6 -10.28 6.84 -2.94
C GLN A 6 -10.20 6.76 -1.42
N VAL A 7 -9.34 5.91 -0.91
CA VAL A 7 -9.10 5.82 0.53
C VAL A 7 -7.79 6.53 0.82
N THR A 8 -7.83 7.52 1.71
CA THR A 8 -6.64 8.27 2.10
C THR A 8 -6.24 7.91 3.52
N PHE A 9 -4.98 7.56 3.70
CA PHE A 9 -4.40 7.23 5.00
C PHE A 9 -3.42 8.31 5.42
N ASP A 10 -3.52 8.75 6.67
CA ASP A 10 -2.46 9.51 7.30
C ASP A 10 -1.36 8.54 7.68
N ALA A 11 -0.12 8.88 7.38
CA ALA A 11 1.02 8.00 7.57
C ALA A 11 2.26 8.79 8.00
N HIS A 12 3.10 8.15 8.80
CA HIS A 12 4.39 8.73 9.17
C HIS A 12 5.39 8.59 8.02
N ASP A 13 5.32 7.47 7.29
CA ASP A 13 6.18 7.15 6.15
C ASP A 13 5.34 6.65 4.98
N PRO A 14 4.81 7.57 4.14
CA PRO A 14 3.96 7.20 3.00
C PRO A 14 4.58 6.22 2.01
N GLU A 15 5.87 6.36 1.69
CA GLU A 15 6.54 5.44 0.76
C GLU A 15 6.50 4.01 1.27
N THR A 16 6.93 3.78 2.50
CA THR A 16 6.97 2.44 3.10
C THR A 16 5.59 1.82 3.18
N LEU A 17 4.60 2.61 3.62
CA LEU A 17 3.23 2.12 3.76
C LEU A 17 2.61 1.80 2.40
N SER A 18 2.83 2.63 1.39
CA SER A 18 2.31 2.39 0.05
C SER A 18 2.98 1.19 -0.63
N ARG A 19 4.27 0.96 -0.39
CA ARG A 19 4.95 -0.26 -0.87
C ARG A 19 4.31 -1.51 -0.29
N PHE A 20 4.03 -1.48 1.02
CA PHE A 20 3.38 -2.61 1.69
C PHE A 20 2.03 -2.92 1.07
N TRP A 21 1.17 -1.92 0.95
CA TRP A 21 -0.19 -2.13 0.43
C TRP A 21 -0.19 -2.52 -1.04
N ALA A 22 0.70 -1.97 -1.85
CA ALA A 22 0.83 -2.38 -3.25
C ALA A 22 1.18 -3.86 -3.34
N ALA A 23 2.17 -4.32 -2.58
CA ALA A 23 2.56 -5.73 -2.56
C ALA A 23 1.47 -6.63 -1.98
N ALA A 24 0.80 -6.18 -0.90
CA ALA A 24 -0.25 -6.95 -0.25
C ALA A 24 -1.47 -7.18 -1.15
N LEU A 25 -1.86 -6.17 -1.93
CA LEU A 25 -3.08 -6.20 -2.74
C LEU A 25 -2.84 -6.56 -4.22
N GLY A 26 -1.60 -6.66 -4.65
CA GLY A 26 -1.30 -6.78 -6.07
C GLY A 26 -1.54 -5.49 -6.83
N TYR A 27 -1.46 -4.38 -6.14
CA TYR A 27 -1.54 -3.03 -6.70
C TYR A 27 -0.17 -2.58 -7.21
N VAL A 28 -0.14 -1.46 -7.90
CA VAL A 28 1.09 -0.83 -8.36
C VAL A 28 1.24 0.57 -7.75
N ASN A 29 2.49 0.97 -7.53
CA ASN A 29 2.80 2.36 -7.20
C ASN A 29 2.95 3.09 -8.53
N PRO A 30 2.16 4.15 -8.81
CA PRO A 30 2.19 4.80 -10.11
C PRO A 30 3.52 5.53 -10.34
N PRO A 31 4.04 5.54 -11.59
CA PRO A 31 5.25 6.27 -11.92
C PRO A 31 5.02 7.78 -11.94
N PRO A 32 6.10 8.58 -11.93
CA PRO A 32 5.98 10.02 -12.09
C PRO A 32 5.29 10.41 -13.39
N PRO A 33 4.61 11.58 -13.42
CA PRO A 33 3.92 12.03 -14.64
C PRO A 33 4.87 12.15 -15.83
N GLY A 34 4.43 11.62 -16.99
CA GLY A 34 5.16 11.72 -18.23
C GLY A 34 6.42 10.89 -18.30
N ARG A 35 6.62 9.96 -17.40
CA ARG A 35 7.81 9.10 -17.35
C ARG A 35 7.46 7.63 -17.38
N GLU A 36 8.27 6.87 -18.09
CA GLU A 36 8.22 5.42 -18.06
C GLU A 36 9.39 4.92 -17.20
N LEU A 37 9.15 3.83 -16.47
CA LEU A 37 10.20 3.20 -15.69
C LEU A 37 11.13 2.41 -16.60
N GLU A 38 12.43 2.50 -16.35
CA GLU A 38 13.41 1.62 -16.97
C GLU A 38 13.29 0.21 -16.37
N ASP A 39 13.74 -0.81 -17.10
CA ASP A 39 13.71 -2.18 -16.62
C ASP A 39 14.49 -2.30 -15.31
N GLY A 40 13.83 -2.84 -14.29
CA GLY A 40 14.43 -3.01 -12.96
C GLY A 40 14.55 -1.73 -12.13
N GLN A 41 14.08 -0.60 -12.63
CA GLN A 41 14.09 0.65 -11.87
C GLN A 41 13.05 0.64 -10.78
N ASP A 42 13.44 1.04 -9.56
CA ASP A 42 12.49 1.26 -8.47
C ASP A 42 11.66 2.51 -8.73
N VAL A 43 10.35 2.40 -8.62
CA VAL A 43 9.43 3.52 -8.86
C VAL A 43 9.71 4.72 -7.96
N PHE A 44 10.16 4.49 -6.72
CA PHE A 44 10.45 5.58 -5.80
C PHE A 44 11.76 6.29 -6.13
N GLU A 45 12.73 5.59 -6.68
CA GLU A 45 13.93 6.24 -7.24
C GLU A 45 13.55 7.16 -8.40
N ALA A 46 12.65 6.71 -9.28
CA ALA A 46 12.14 7.52 -10.38
C ALA A 46 11.41 8.77 -9.86
N TRP A 47 10.63 8.63 -8.79
CA TRP A 47 9.97 9.76 -8.14
C TRP A 47 10.96 10.74 -7.54
N HIS A 48 12.01 10.25 -6.89
CA HIS A 48 13.04 11.12 -6.30
C HIS A 48 13.78 11.90 -7.39
N ASP A 49 14.11 11.27 -8.50
CA ASP A 49 14.72 11.94 -9.65
C ASP A 49 13.81 13.03 -10.23
N PHE A 50 12.52 12.70 -10.39
CA PHE A 50 11.53 13.64 -10.88
C PHE A 50 11.40 14.84 -9.93
N LEU A 51 11.25 14.62 -8.64
CA LEU A 51 11.08 15.67 -7.64
C LEU A 51 12.33 16.57 -7.56
N ARG A 52 13.51 15.98 -7.69
CA ARG A 52 14.76 16.74 -7.75
C ARG A 52 14.78 17.66 -8.96
N GLU A 53 14.39 17.15 -10.12
CA GLU A 53 14.38 17.94 -11.36
C GLU A 53 13.37 19.08 -11.34
N VAL A 54 12.22 18.92 -10.72
CA VAL A 54 11.21 19.97 -10.61
C VAL A 54 11.45 20.91 -9.41
N GLY A 55 12.51 20.68 -8.63
CA GLY A 55 12.94 21.59 -7.57
C GLY A 55 12.27 21.40 -6.23
N VAL A 56 11.66 20.24 -5.96
CA VAL A 56 11.09 19.95 -4.66
C VAL A 56 12.20 19.62 -3.66
N PRO A 57 12.24 20.28 -2.47
CA PRO A 57 13.24 19.97 -1.46
C PRO A 57 13.19 18.52 -1.01
N GLU A 58 14.34 17.90 -0.76
CA GLU A 58 14.44 16.50 -0.34
C GLU A 58 13.59 16.19 0.90
N SER A 59 13.49 17.13 1.83
CA SER A 59 12.67 16.99 3.03
C SER A 59 11.17 16.78 2.74
N GLN A 60 10.73 17.06 1.51
CA GLN A 60 9.33 16.92 1.11
C GLN A 60 9.09 15.77 0.14
N TRP A 61 10.12 14.99 -0.17
CA TRP A 61 9.97 13.91 -1.16
C TRP A 61 9.03 12.78 -0.70
N ASN A 62 8.91 12.58 0.59
CA ASN A 62 8.02 11.57 1.17
C ASN A 62 6.74 12.17 1.76
N SER A 63 6.27 13.29 1.19
CA SER A 63 5.05 13.95 1.66
C SER A 63 3.79 13.16 1.34
N SER A 64 3.81 12.38 0.26
CA SER A 64 2.68 11.56 -0.15
C SER A 64 3.14 10.41 -1.03
N SER A 65 2.28 9.41 -1.13
CA SER A 65 2.48 8.28 -2.03
C SER A 65 1.12 7.67 -2.38
N ALA A 66 1.10 6.75 -3.32
CA ALA A 66 -0.14 6.11 -3.75
C ALA A 66 0.10 4.66 -4.16
N ALA A 67 -0.96 3.88 -4.06
CA ALA A 67 -1.04 2.54 -4.64
C ALA A 67 -2.37 2.42 -5.37
N GLN A 68 -2.37 1.86 -6.57
CA GLN A 68 -3.58 1.76 -7.38
C GLN A 68 -3.71 0.40 -8.04
N ASP A 69 -4.94 -0.03 -8.20
CA ASP A 69 -5.26 -1.28 -8.88
C ASP A 69 -4.92 -1.15 -10.36
N PRO A 70 -4.02 -1.99 -10.91
CA PRO A 70 -3.71 -1.94 -12.34
C PRO A 70 -4.91 -2.26 -13.23
N ASP A 71 -5.91 -2.98 -12.70
CA ASP A 71 -7.14 -3.32 -13.42
C ASP A 71 -8.23 -2.26 -13.27
N GLY A 72 -8.03 -1.27 -12.41
CA GLY A 72 -8.99 -0.17 -12.23
C GLY A 72 -10.28 -0.56 -11.53
N VAL A 73 -10.34 -1.69 -10.85
CA VAL A 73 -11.55 -2.20 -10.19
C VAL A 73 -11.62 -1.77 -8.74
N GLY A 74 -10.52 -1.92 -7.99
CA GLY A 74 -10.47 -1.55 -6.59
C GLY A 74 -10.19 -0.05 -6.38
N PRO A 75 -10.42 0.46 -5.16
CA PRO A 75 -10.18 1.87 -4.87
C PRO A 75 -8.68 2.20 -4.90
N ARG A 76 -8.36 3.41 -5.35
CA ARG A 76 -7.02 3.94 -5.22
C ARG A 76 -6.73 4.23 -3.75
N LEU A 77 -5.54 3.89 -3.29
CA LEU A 77 -5.06 4.22 -1.96
C LEU A 77 -4.08 5.38 -2.05
N PHE A 78 -4.29 6.39 -1.24
CA PHE A 78 -3.43 7.56 -1.15
C PHE A 78 -2.89 7.67 0.28
N PHE A 79 -1.63 8.04 0.42
CA PHE A 79 -0.95 8.12 1.71
C PHE A 79 -0.37 9.52 1.84
N GLN A 80 -0.73 10.22 2.91
CA GLN A 80 -0.20 11.56 3.17
C GLN A 80 0.57 11.59 4.49
N GLN A 81 1.71 12.29 4.46
CA GLN A 81 2.54 12.37 5.65
C GLN A 81 1.91 13.27 6.69
N VAL A 82 1.87 12.79 7.92
CA VAL A 82 1.49 13.57 9.10
C VAL A 82 2.58 13.44 10.15
N PRO A 83 2.82 14.49 10.96
CA PRO A 83 3.87 14.43 11.98
C PRO A 83 3.51 13.60 13.21
N GLU A 84 2.21 13.38 13.43
CA GLU A 84 1.73 12.65 14.61
C GLU A 84 1.98 11.16 14.49
N ASP A 85 2.44 10.55 15.58
CA ASP A 85 2.51 9.10 15.69
C ASP A 85 1.13 8.53 15.98
N LYS A 86 0.97 7.23 15.71
CA LYS A 86 -0.26 6.54 16.04
C LYS A 86 -0.46 6.54 17.56
N ALA A 87 -1.56 7.16 18.01
CA ALA A 87 -1.88 7.32 19.44
C ALA A 87 -3.13 6.53 19.87
N ALA A 88 -3.91 6.00 18.93
CA ALA A 88 -5.16 5.32 19.23
C ALA A 88 -5.39 4.17 18.25
N LYS A 89 -6.30 3.26 18.63
CA LYS A 89 -6.71 2.16 17.75
C LYS A 89 -7.40 2.72 16.51
N ASN A 90 -7.07 2.16 15.35
CA ASN A 90 -7.74 2.47 14.09
C ASN A 90 -9.22 2.09 14.18
N ARG A 91 -10.08 2.95 13.65
CA ARG A 91 -11.53 2.73 13.59
C ARG A 91 -11.98 2.19 12.23
N VAL A 92 -11.12 2.28 11.22
CA VAL A 92 -11.35 1.72 9.89
C VAL A 92 -10.29 0.66 9.65
N HIS A 93 -10.72 -0.50 9.19
CA HIS A 93 -9.84 -1.62 8.87
C HIS A 93 -10.00 -1.98 7.40
N LEU A 94 -8.90 -2.36 6.76
CA LEU A 94 -8.96 -2.98 5.44
C LEU A 94 -8.81 -4.49 5.62
N ASP A 95 -9.82 -5.23 5.21
CA ASP A 95 -9.83 -6.68 5.33
C ASP A 95 -9.43 -7.32 4.00
N LEU A 96 -8.32 -8.01 3.99
CA LEU A 96 -7.86 -8.76 2.83
C LEU A 96 -8.53 -10.13 2.82
N ARG A 97 -9.29 -10.43 1.77
CA ARG A 97 -9.96 -11.73 1.63
C ARG A 97 -8.98 -12.74 1.05
N ALA A 98 -8.39 -13.55 1.91
CA ALA A 98 -7.28 -14.42 1.57
C ALA A 98 -7.70 -15.87 1.22
N ALA A 99 -8.91 -16.26 1.53
CA ALA A 99 -9.36 -17.65 1.35
C ALA A 99 -10.77 -17.73 0.77
N PRO A 100 -11.05 -17.05 -0.38
CA PRO A 100 -12.39 -17.05 -0.95
C PRO A 100 -12.79 -18.47 -1.38
N GLY A 101 -14.00 -18.88 -0.98
CA GLY A 101 -14.55 -20.18 -1.36
C GLY A 101 -14.00 -21.37 -0.58
N LEU A 102 -13.07 -21.18 0.34
CA LEU A 102 -12.48 -22.25 1.14
C LEU A 102 -13.16 -22.38 2.51
N GLN A 103 -13.14 -23.59 3.06
CA GLN A 103 -13.71 -23.89 4.37
C GLN A 103 -12.80 -24.84 5.14
N GLY A 104 -12.97 -24.89 6.47
CA GLY A 104 -12.28 -25.84 7.33
C GLY A 104 -10.76 -25.69 7.28
N ASP A 105 -10.07 -26.84 7.24
CA ASP A 105 -8.61 -26.88 7.26
C ASP A 105 -7.96 -26.19 6.05
N GLU A 106 -8.58 -26.30 4.87
CA GLU A 106 -8.09 -25.62 3.67
C GLU A 106 -8.15 -24.10 3.83
N ARG A 107 -9.22 -23.59 4.43
CA ARG A 107 -9.37 -22.17 4.72
C ARG A 107 -8.29 -21.71 5.71
N MET A 108 -8.08 -22.45 6.78
CA MET A 108 -7.07 -22.09 7.79
C MET A 108 -5.66 -22.14 7.21
N ALA A 109 -5.35 -23.13 6.37
CA ALA A 109 -4.05 -23.20 5.72
C ALA A 109 -3.81 -22.02 4.78
N ALA A 110 -4.82 -21.62 4.01
CA ALA A 110 -4.71 -20.46 3.13
C ALA A 110 -4.52 -19.15 3.92
N LEU A 111 -5.23 -18.99 5.03
CA LEU A 111 -5.09 -17.82 5.91
C LEU A 111 -3.70 -17.76 6.54
N GLU A 112 -3.15 -18.90 6.98
CA GLU A 112 -1.79 -18.95 7.53
C GLU A 112 -0.74 -18.59 6.49
N THR A 113 -0.85 -19.13 5.27
CA THR A 113 0.07 -18.81 4.18
C THR A 113 0.04 -17.33 3.85
N GLU A 114 -1.15 -16.74 3.78
CA GLU A 114 -1.29 -15.31 3.51
C GLU A 114 -0.73 -14.47 4.66
N CYS A 115 -0.97 -14.86 5.89
CA CYS A 115 -0.41 -14.19 7.06
C CYS A 115 1.13 -14.18 7.01
N GLU A 116 1.73 -15.32 6.70
CA GLU A 116 3.19 -15.42 6.56
C GLU A 116 3.72 -14.50 5.45
N ARG A 117 3.01 -14.46 4.32
CA ARG A 117 3.37 -13.56 3.21
C ARG A 117 3.36 -12.10 3.66
N LEU A 118 2.29 -11.67 4.33
CA LEU A 118 2.14 -10.29 4.80
C LEU A 118 3.18 -9.93 5.86
N VAL A 119 3.51 -10.85 6.76
CA VAL A 119 4.58 -10.65 7.73
C VAL A 119 5.92 -10.44 7.03
N GLY A 120 6.20 -11.22 5.98
CA GLY A 120 7.38 -11.05 5.17
C GLY A 120 7.45 -9.70 4.46
N LEU A 121 6.32 -9.05 4.22
CA LEU A 121 6.24 -7.70 3.64
C LEU A 121 6.32 -6.58 4.68
N GLY A 122 6.33 -6.90 5.97
CA GLY A 122 6.47 -5.92 7.04
C GLY A 122 5.30 -5.83 8.01
N ALA A 123 4.25 -6.64 7.84
CA ALA A 123 3.14 -6.66 8.78
C ALA A 123 3.54 -7.31 10.11
N THR A 124 2.84 -6.93 11.17
CA THR A 124 2.99 -7.55 12.49
C THR A 124 1.74 -8.37 12.78
N ARG A 125 1.95 -9.64 13.12
CA ARG A 125 0.84 -10.51 13.52
C ARG A 125 0.36 -10.11 14.91
N VAL A 126 -0.93 -9.84 15.04
CA VAL A 126 -1.51 -9.40 16.32
C VAL A 126 -2.30 -10.53 16.97
N GLU A 127 -3.24 -11.11 16.25
CA GLU A 127 -4.18 -12.07 16.81
C GLU A 127 -4.66 -13.05 15.73
N ARG A 128 -4.97 -14.28 16.15
CA ARG A 128 -5.54 -15.30 15.28
C ARG A 128 -6.94 -15.65 15.79
N HIS A 129 -7.90 -15.64 14.89
CA HIS A 129 -9.27 -16.11 15.13
C HIS A 129 -9.55 -17.35 14.29
N GLU A 130 -10.06 -18.39 14.92
CA GLU A 130 -10.41 -19.64 14.23
C GLU A 130 -11.88 -19.70 13.83
#